data_2b842bdc175e8333a041aaa160f4ec10
#
_entry.id   2b842bdc175e8333a041aaa160f4ec10
#
_cell.length_a   1.000
_cell.length_b   1.000
_cell.length_c   1.000
_cell.angle_alpha   90.00
_cell.angle_beta   90.00
_cell.angle_gamma   90.00
#
_symmetry.space_group_name_H-M   'P 1'
#
loop_
_entity.id
_entity.type
_entity.pdbx_description
1 polymer ?
#
loop_
_entity_poly.entity_id
_entity_poly.type
_entity_poly.pdbx_seq_one_letter_code
_entity_poly.pdbx_strand_id
1 'polypeptide(L)'
;MKITNITTYQVDLPLHEGNYSWSGGKSVDVFDSTIVIVETDEGYTGVGEICPLGPAYLPSFARGARAGLAELSPLLIGMDPTALEVLNRHMDINLKGHPYVKSALDVACWDILGQKAGLPVAILLGGKYGSNFKLYRAISQESPEEMVKKVEKYKNEGYTKFQLKVGGDYQTDIERIHAVAKIMEKGDTLVADANTGWLMHDAAKVVAAVRELNVYIEQPCLSYEECLNIRQRTSLPFILDENIDGISQILRGYNDRAMDVVNIKISKFGGLTKAKQARDLCVSLGLAMTIEDTWGGDIVTAAIAHLAHSTPTNFLFSSTDFNSYVTQSIADDAPQRQNGCLSINQRPGLGITAKMDVLGDPYFTCDSNESVNFFTSQKL
;
A
#
# COMPACT_ATOMS: atom_id res chain seq x y z
N MET A 1 -8.34 -28.24 6.72
CA MET A 1 -7.89 -27.17 7.61
C MET A 1 -9.02 -26.18 7.83
N LYS A 2 -9.20 -25.73 9.04
CA LYS A 2 -10.29 -24.78 9.39
C LYS A 2 -9.73 -23.67 10.26
N ILE A 3 -10.22 -22.45 10.06
CA ILE A 3 -9.98 -21.33 10.98
C ILE A 3 -10.62 -21.62 12.32
N THR A 4 -9.86 -21.55 13.38
CA THR A 4 -10.34 -21.80 14.76
C THR A 4 -10.40 -20.55 15.63
N ASN A 5 -9.53 -19.56 15.31
CA ASN A 5 -9.47 -18.31 16.05
C ASN A 5 -9.00 -17.16 15.18
N ILE A 6 -9.55 -15.98 15.41
CA ILE A 6 -9.09 -14.71 14.79
C ILE A 6 -8.90 -13.72 15.93
N THR A 7 -7.65 -13.25 16.09
CA THR A 7 -7.28 -12.25 17.09
C THR A 7 -6.86 -10.96 16.40
N THR A 8 -7.33 -9.85 16.91
CA THR A 8 -7.02 -8.50 16.37
C THR A 8 -6.29 -7.68 17.43
N TYR A 9 -5.24 -6.97 17.00
CA TYR A 9 -4.43 -6.10 17.84
C TYR A 9 -4.43 -4.68 17.28
N GLN A 10 -4.20 -3.69 18.14
CA GLN A 10 -3.93 -2.31 17.78
C GLN A 10 -2.48 -1.98 18.12
N VAL A 11 -1.73 -1.39 17.19
CA VAL A 11 -0.35 -0.97 17.41
C VAL A 11 -0.12 0.41 16.82
N ASP A 12 0.48 1.29 17.61
CA ASP A 12 0.92 2.59 17.16
C ASP A 12 2.29 2.48 16.45
N LEU A 13 2.39 3.10 15.29
CA LEU A 13 3.61 3.14 14.48
C LEU A 13 4.12 4.59 14.36
N PRO A 14 4.97 5.06 15.31
CA PRO A 14 5.58 6.38 15.25
C PRO A 14 6.56 6.51 14.09
N LEU A 15 6.66 7.70 13.50
CA LEU A 15 7.51 7.97 12.34
C LEU A 15 8.95 8.34 12.74
N HIS A 16 9.95 7.87 11.99
CA HIS A 16 11.35 8.25 12.14
C HIS A 16 11.58 9.76 11.90
N GLU A 17 10.86 10.35 10.94
CA GLU A 17 10.98 11.78 10.62
C GLU A 17 10.04 12.65 11.46
N GLY A 18 9.34 12.06 12.45
CA GLY A 18 8.42 12.74 13.36
C GLY A 18 7.09 13.12 12.72
N ASN A 19 7.06 13.42 11.42
CA ASN A 19 5.86 13.86 10.72
C ASN A 19 5.90 13.43 9.25
N TYR A 20 4.74 13.10 8.70
CA TYR A 20 4.53 12.90 7.28
C TYR A 20 3.41 13.81 6.77
N SER A 21 3.75 14.71 5.85
CA SER A 21 2.83 15.74 5.35
C SER A 21 2.54 15.56 3.86
N TRP A 22 1.26 15.78 3.47
CA TRP A 22 0.81 15.70 2.08
C TRP A 22 -0.22 16.80 1.76
N SER A 23 -0.87 16.71 0.63
CA SER A 23 -1.76 17.73 0.08
C SER A 23 -2.79 18.30 1.08
N GLY A 24 -3.10 19.59 0.94
CA GLY A 24 -4.11 20.28 1.74
C GLY A 24 -3.73 20.50 3.21
N GLY A 25 -2.43 20.52 3.53
CA GLY A 25 -1.92 20.75 4.88
C GLY A 25 -2.19 19.62 5.85
N LYS A 26 -2.45 18.43 5.34
CA LYS A 26 -2.67 17.23 6.16
C LYS A 26 -1.35 16.65 6.62
N SER A 27 -1.33 16.09 7.83
CA SER A 27 -0.14 15.43 8.39
C SER A 27 -0.51 14.35 9.39
N VAL A 28 0.44 13.46 9.66
CA VAL A 28 0.36 12.40 10.66
C VAL A 28 1.73 12.20 11.29
N ASP A 29 1.74 11.93 12.61
CA ASP A 29 2.96 11.69 13.40
C ASP A 29 3.06 10.22 13.81
N VAL A 30 1.91 9.58 14.04
CA VAL A 30 1.79 8.18 14.47
C VAL A 30 0.65 7.53 13.70
N PHE A 31 0.92 6.39 13.09
CA PHE A 31 -0.11 5.58 12.42
C PHE A 31 -0.74 4.59 13.39
N ASP A 32 -2.07 4.51 13.38
CA ASP A 32 -2.87 3.51 14.11
C ASP A 32 -3.03 2.28 13.22
N SER A 33 -2.18 1.27 13.43
CA SER A 33 -2.20 0.01 12.69
C SER A 33 -3.04 -1.05 13.40
N THR A 34 -3.66 -1.93 12.61
CA THR A 34 -4.44 -3.06 13.08
C THR A 34 -3.84 -4.35 12.53
N ILE A 35 -3.45 -5.25 13.43
CA ILE A 35 -2.86 -6.54 13.11
C ILE A 35 -3.91 -7.63 13.33
N VAL A 36 -3.96 -8.58 12.40
CA VAL A 36 -4.84 -9.76 12.47
C VAL A 36 -3.98 -11.01 12.53
N ILE A 37 -4.29 -11.89 13.49
CA ILE A 37 -3.71 -13.23 13.59
C ILE A 37 -4.84 -14.24 13.36
N VAL A 38 -4.65 -15.13 12.39
CA VAL A 38 -5.58 -16.21 12.06
C VAL A 38 -4.94 -17.54 12.43
N GLU A 39 -5.60 -18.32 13.29
CA GLU A 39 -5.13 -19.63 13.72
C GLU A 39 -6.02 -20.75 13.16
N THR A 40 -5.43 -21.93 12.97
CA THR A 40 -6.10 -23.08 12.37
C THR A 40 -6.04 -24.33 13.23
N ASP A 41 -6.96 -25.28 12.98
CA ASP A 41 -7.00 -26.60 13.62
C ASP A 41 -5.81 -27.51 13.26
N GLU A 42 -5.02 -27.16 12.24
CA GLU A 42 -3.79 -27.86 11.85
C GLU A 42 -2.51 -27.19 12.44
N GLY A 43 -2.65 -26.13 13.28
CA GLY A 43 -1.54 -25.46 13.96
C GLY A 43 -0.81 -24.43 13.11
N TYR A 44 -1.31 -24.07 11.92
CA TYR A 44 -0.80 -22.94 11.15
C TYR A 44 -1.37 -21.62 11.68
N THR A 45 -0.52 -20.60 11.71
CA THR A 45 -0.87 -19.24 12.11
C THR A 45 -0.46 -18.26 11.03
N GLY A 46 -1.40 -17.49 10.52
CA GLY A 46 -1.13 -16.45 9.53
C GLY A 46 -1.32 -15.06 10.09
N VAL A 47 -0.56 -14.12 9.56
CA VAL A 47 -0.58 -12.72 10.00
C VAL A 47 -0.99 -11.78 8.86
N GLY A 48 -1.78 -10.76 9.20
CA GLY A 48 -2.17 -9.69 8.29
C GLY A 48 -2.15 -8.35 8.99
N GLU A 49 -2.04 -7.28 8.22
CA GLU A 49 -2.02 -5.92 8.73
C GLU A 49 -2.87 -5.02 7.86
N ILE A 50 -3.54 -4.06 8.47
CA ILE A 50 -4.19 -2.93 7.80
C ILE A 50 -3.87 -1.65 8.55
N CYS A 51 -3.28 -0.69 7.84
CA CYS A 51 -2.88 0.60 8.37
C CYS A 51 -3.37 1.72 7.44
N PRO A 52 -4.63 2.19 7.61
CA PRO A 52 -5.15 3.29 6.80
C PRO A 52 -4.43 4.60 7.12
N LEU A 53 -4.15 5.40 6.08
CA LEU A 53 -3.67 6.79 6.25
C LEU A 53 -4.75 7.69 6.88
N GLY A 54 -6.00 7.24 6.86
CA GLY A 54 -7.13 7.90 7.50
C GLY A 54 -8.21 8.39 6.52
N PRO A 55 -9.38 8.80 7.07
CA PRO A 55 -10.57 9.11 6.28
C PRO A 55 -10.45 10.42 5.48
N ALA A 56 -9.41 11.22 5.75
CA ALA A 56 -9.11 12.41 4.96
C ALA A 56 -8.34 12.10 3.66
N TYR A 57 -7.93 10.83 3.48
CA TYR A 57 -7.20 10.37 2.29
C TYR A 57 -8.07 9.42 1.44
N LEU A 58 -8.53 8.31 2.00
CA LEU A 58 -9.41 7.34 1.38
C LEU A 58 -10.59 7.02 2.32
N PRO A 59 -11.67 6.39 1.83
CA PRO A 59 -12.81 5.99 2.69
C PRO A 59 -12.43 4.79 3.59
N SER A 60 -11.35 4.93 4.35
CA SER A 60 -10.79 3.91 5.24
C SER A 60 -10.19 4.55 6.49
N PHE A 61 -10.36 3.92 7.66
CA PHE A 61 -9.82 4.41 8.93
C PHE A 61 -9.69 3.26 9.93
N ALA A 62 -8.76 3.39 10.88
CA ALA A 62 -8.36 2.29 11.76
C ALA A 62 -9.50 1.72 12.62
N ARG A 63 -10.35 2.59 13.22
CA ARG A 63 -11.53 2.13 13.97
C ARG A 63 -12.53 1.38 13.09
N GLY A 64 -12.72 1.84 11.84
CA GLY A 64 -13.57 1.16 10.86
C GLY A 64 -12.98 -0.19 10.43
N ALA A 65 -11.64 -0.31 10.37
CA ALA A 65 -10.98 -1.59 10.14
C ALA A 65 -11.32 -2.58 11.26
N ARG A 66 -11.13 -2.19 12.52
CA ARG A 66 -11.41 -3.04 13.68
C ARG A 66 -12.90 -3.40 13.81
N ALA A 67 -13.80 -2.45 13.58
CA ALA A 67 -15.24 -2.71 13.57
C ALA A 67 -15.63 -3.72 12.47
N GLY A 68 -15.15 -3.51 11.25
CA GLY A 68 -15.44 -4.42 10.15
C GLY A 68 -14.82 -5.82 10.33
N LEU A 69 -13.66 -5.90 10.97
CA LEU A 69 -13.05 -7.19 11.34
C LEU A 69 -13.90 -7.92 12.37
N ALA A 70 -14.46 -7.22 13.38
CA ALA A 70 -15.37 -7.82 14.36
C ALA A 70 -16.65 -8.37 13.71
N GLU A 71 -17.17 -7.72 12.67
CA GLU A 71 -18.31 -8.20 11.89
C GLU A 71 -17.98 -9.44 11.04
N LEU A 72 -16.78 -9.47 10.43
CA LEU A 72 -16.40 -10.56 9.52
C LEU A 72 -15.87 -11.79 10.24
N SER A 73 -15.16 -11.63 11.35
CA SER A 73 -14.45 -12.74 12.01
C SER A 73 -15.35 -13.93 12.35
N PRO A 74 -16.57 -13.75 12.94
CA PRO A 74 -17.46 -14.88 13.23
C PRO A 74 -17.85 -15.69 12.00
N LEU A 75 -17.96 -15.03 10.85
CA LEU A 75 -18.39 -15.65 9.59
C LEU A 75 -17.28 -16.47 8.93
N LEU A 76 -16.04 -16.31 9.35
CA LEU A 76 -14.88 -17.02 8.79
C LEU A 76 -14.45 -18.21 9.66
N ILE A 77 -14.88 -18.29 10.90
CA ILE A 77 -14.61 -19.44 11.77
C ILE A 77 -15.16 -20.72 11.12
N GLY A 78 -14.33 -21.76 11.11
CA GLY A 78 -14.66 -23.05 10.48
C GLY A 78 -14.43 -23.11 8.97
N MET A 79 -14.16 -21.97 8.28
CA MET A 79 -13.80 -21.96 6.86
C MET A 79 -12.36 -22.42 6.63
N ASP A 80 -12.07 -22.90 5.41
CA ASP A 80 -10.71 -23.25 5.00
C ASP A 80 -9.95 -21.99 4.54
N PRO A 81 -8.90 -21.55 5.25
CA PRO A 81 -8.12 -20.34 4.90
C PRO A 81 -7.36 -20.50 3.58
N THR A 82 -7.14 -21.73 3.10
CA THR A 82 -6.45 -21.94 1.81
C THR A 82 -7.37 -21.81 0.59
N ALA A 83 -8.69 -21.79 0.80
CA ALA A 83 -9.68 -21.58 -0.25
C ALA A 83 -9.90 -20.06 -0.51
N LEU A 84 -8.84 -19.34 -0.89
CA LEU A 84 -8.78 -17.87 -0.94
C LEU A 84 -9.92 -17.21 -1.72
N GLU A 85 -10.26 -17.71 -2.91
CA GLU A 85 -11.34 -17.14 -3.74
C GLU A 85 -12.70 -17.33 -3.08
N VAL A 86 -12.93 -18.49 -2.45
CA VAL A 86 -14.18 -18.78 -1.73
C VAL A 86 -14.32 -17.84 -0.54
N LEU A 87 -13.24 -17.66 0.21
CA LEU A 87 -13.16 -16.79 1.39
C LEU A 87 -13.41 -15.33 1.01
N ASN A 88 -12.75 -14.84 -0.04
CA ASN A 88 -12.95 -13.49 -0.56
C ASN A 88 -14.39 -13.26 -0.99
N ARG A 89 -14.99 -14.21 -1.73
CA ARG A 89 -16.38 -14.13 -2.15
C ARG A 89 -17.33 -14.10 -0.94
N HIS A 90 -17.05 -14.92 0.09
CA HIS A 90 -17.82 -14.94 1.31
C HIS A 90 -17.77 -13.58 2.04
N MET A 91 -16.59 -13.00 2.19
CA MET A 91 -16.43 -11.65 2.75
C MET A 91 -17.16 -10.58 1.92
N ASP A 92 -17.12 -10.66 0.59
CA ASP A 92 -17.78 -9.69 -0.29
C ASP A 92 -19.32 -9.75 -0.25
N ILE A 93 -19.88 -10.92 0.02
CA ILE A 93 -21.33 -11.10 0.18
C ILE A 93 -21.81 -10.52 1.51
N ASN A 94 -21.06 -10.74 2.58
CA ASN A 94 -21.47 -10.42 3.94
C ASN A 94 -21.11 -8.97 4.37
N LEU A 95 -20.04 -8.38 3.80
CA LEU A 95 -19.66 -7.00 4.05
C LEU A 95 -19.48 -6.25 2.72
N LYS A 96 -20.46 -5.46 2.33
CA LYS A 96 -20.37 -4.66 1.09
C LYS A 96 -19.40 -3.50 1.26
N GLY A 97 -18.57 -3.25 0.23
CA GLY A 97 -17.52 -2.25 0.33
C GLY A 97 -16.40 -2.68 1.30
N HIS A 98 -15.78 -1.70 1.96
CA HIS A 98 -14.75 -1.90 2.98
C HIS A 98 -13.62 -2.88 2.57
N PRO A 99 -13.01 -2.71 1.39
CA PRO A 99 -11.97 -3.63 0.91
C PRO A 99 -10.79 -3.71 1.88
N TYR A 100 -10.44 -2.59 2.52
CA TYR A 100 -9.35 -2.51 3.48
C TYR A 100 -9.51 -3.46 4.68
N VAL A 101 -10.74 -3.71 5.14
CA VAL A 101 -11.04 -4.67 6.21
C VAL A 101 -10.69 -6.10 5.78
N LYS A 102 -11.10 -6.47 4.56
CA LYS A 102 -10.91 -7.80 3.99
C LYS A 102 -9.44 -8.11 3.71
N SER A 103 -8.66 -7.06 3.43
CA SER A 103 -7.25 -7.17 3.07
C SER A 103 -6.42 -7.88 4.14
N ALA A 104 -6.56 -7.50 5.41
CA ALA A 104 -5.79 -8.12 6.49
C ALA A 104 -6.09 -9.62 6.64
N LEU A 105 -7.36 -10.00 6.51
CA LEU A 105 -7.79 -11.40 6.56
C LEU A 105 -7.28 -12.21 5.36
N ASP A 106 -7.34 -11.63 4.15
CA ASP A 106 -6.83 -12.24 2.93
C ASP A 106 -5.31 -12.45 3.00
N VAL A 107 -4.57 -11.44 3.45
CA VAL A 107 -3.10 -11.53 3.61
C VAL A 107 -2.72 -12.61 4.62
N ALA A 108 -3.42 -12.71 5.77
CA ALA A 108 -3.19 -13.76 6.75
C ALA A 108 -3.47 -15.16 6.17
N CYS A 109 -4.50 -15.28 5.34
CA CYS A 109 -4.82 -16.55 4.67
C CYS A 109 -3.77 -16.92 3.59
N TRP A 110 -3.21 -15.95 2.87
CA TRP A 110 -2.07 -16.17 1.98
C TRP A 110 -0.82 -16.64 2.73
N ASP A 111 -0.58 -16.09 3.90
CA ASP A 111 0.53 -16.52 4.77
C ASP A 111 0.36 -17.98 5.18
N ILE A 112 -0.84 -18.37 5.66
CA ILE A 112 -1.16 -19.77 5.98
C ILE A 112 -0.98 -20.68 4.76
N LEU A 113 -1.49 -20.28 3.59
CA LEU A 113 -1.35 -21.08 2.36
C LEU A 113 0.13 -21.29 2.02
N GLY A 114 0.97 -20.26 2.14
CA GLY A 114 2.40 -20.35 1.91
C GLY A 114 3.09 -21.28 2.90
N GLN A 115 2.78 -21.19 4.19
CA GLN A 115 3.29 -22.06 5.24
C GLN A 115 2.89 -23.53 4.97
N LYS A 116 1.63 -23.80 4.67
CA LYS A 116 1.14 -25.14 4.34
C LYS A 116 1.79 -25.72 3.08
N ALA A 117 2.02 -24.90 2.07
CA ALA A 117 2.69 -25.31 0.84
C ALA A 117 4.22 -25.45 0.99
N GLY A 118 4.80 -24.95 2.09
CA GLY A 118 6.25 -24.90 2.27
C GLY A 118 6.94 -23.91 1.32
N LEU A 119 6.22 -22.87 0.84
CA LEU A 119 6.70 -21.94 -0.19
C LEU A 119 6.47 -20.48 0.24
N PRO A 120 7.40 -19.57 -0.13
CA PRO A 120 7.13 -18.13 -0.04
C PRO A 120 5.90 -17.71 -0.84
N VAL A 121 5.11 -16.76 -0.35
CA VAL A 121 3.90 -16.26 -1.03
C VAL A 121 4.20 -15.78 -2.46
N ALA A 122 5.35 -15.14 -2.71
CA ALA A 122 5.73 -14.71 -4.07
C ALA A 122 5.78 -15.87 -5.09
N ILE A 123 6.15 -17.07 -4.66
CA ILE A 123 6.17 -18.25 -5.54
C ILE A 123 4.74 -18.66 -5.91
N LEU A 124 3.83 -18.63 -4.95
CA LEU A 124 2.41 -18.94 -5.17
C LEU A 124 1.69 -17.83 -5.97
N LEU A 125 2.17 -16.60 -5.91
CA LEU A 125 1.68 -15.48 -6.72
C LEU A 125 2.14 -15.54 -8.18
N GLY A 126 3.00 -16.51 -8.56
CA GLY A 126 3.42 -16.72 -9.95
C GLY A 126 4.93 -16.83 -10.17
N GLY A 127 5.72 -16.73 -9.11
CA GLY A 127 7.18 -16.83 -9.18
C GLY A 127 7.89 -15.51 -8.90
N LYS A 128 9.20 -15.58 -8.70
CA LYS A 128 10.04 -14.46 -8.32
C LYS A 128 10.81 -13.92 -9.53
N TYR A 129 10.69 -12.63 -9.81
CA TYR A 129 11.47 -11.94 -10.83
C TYR A 129 12.69 -11.23 -10.20
N GLY A 130 13.88 -11.64 -10.61
CA GLY A 130 15.14 -11.05 -10.14
C GLY A 130 15.51 -11.41 -8.70
N SER A 131 16.59 -10.79 -8.19
CA SER A 131 17.08 -10.96 -6.82
C SER A 131 16.48 -9.91 -5.86
N ASN A 132 16.20 -8.73 -6.36
CA ASN A 132 15.61 -7.60 -5.65
C ASN A 132 14.83 -6.70 -6.63
N PHE A 133 14.14 -5.72 -6.10
CA PHE A 133 13.46 -4.67 -6.87
C PHE A 133 13.70 -3.30 -6.23
N LYS A 134 13.65 -2.24 -7.08
CA LYS A 134 13.89 -0.85 -6.65
C LYS A 134 12.68 -0.29 -5.92
N LEU A 135 12.97 0.42 -4.82
CA LEU A 135 12.00 1.18 -4.05
C LEU A 135 11.94 2.64 -4.51
N TYR A 136 10.80 3.29 -4.32
CA TYR A 136 10.72 4.74 -4.26
C TYR A 136 10.79 5.23 -2.81
N ARG A 137 11.21 6.48 -2.64
CA ARG A 137 11.09 7.20 -1.36
C ARG A 137 10.10 8.34 -1.52
N ALA A 138 9.07 8.34 -0.66
CA ALA A 138 8.16 9.48 -0.56
C ALA A 138 8.84 10.60 0.21
N ILE A 139 8.74 11.81 -0.33
CA ILE A 139 9.28 13.05 0.26
C ILE A 139 8.10 13.91 0.69
N SER A 140 7.98 14.13 2.00
CA SER A 140 6.92 14.96 2.60
C SER A 140 6.87 16.35 1.96
N GLN A 141 5.67 16.97 1.97
CA GLN A 141 5.46 18.31 1.47
C GLN A 141 6.14 19.34 2.41
N GLU A 142 7.22 19.93 1.95
CA GLU A 142 8.04 20.91 2.69
C GLU A 142 8.46 22.07 1.78
N SER A 143 9.39 22.94 2.22
CA SER A 143 9.99 23.93 1.33
C SER A 143 10.79 23.26 0.21
N PRO A 144 10.98 23.91 -0.94
CA PRO A 144 11.80 23.36 -2.03
C PRO A 144 13.19 22.92 -1.57
N GLU A 145 13.83 23.71 -0.71
CA GLU A 145 15.19 23.47 -0.20
C GLU A 145 15.25 22.23 0.70
N GLU A 146 14.26 22.06 1.58
CA GLU A 146 14.21 20.88 2.48
C GLU A 146 13.90 19.61 1.69
N MET A 147 13.04 19.68 0.68
CA MET A 147 12.78 18.55 -0.21
C MET A 147 14.03 18.13 -1.00
N VAL A 148 14.81 19.09 -1.49
CA VAL A 148 16.11 18.81 -2.13
C VAL A 148 17.07 18.11 -1.18
N LYS A 149 17.25 18.61 0.04
CA LYS A 149 18.12 17.96 1.05
C LYS A 149 17.70 16.52 1.36
N LYS A 150 16.39 16.27 1.47
CA LYS A 150 15.86 14.93 1.71
C LYS A 150 16.14 14.00 0.52
N VAL A 151 15.93 14.46 -0.71
CA VAL A 151 16.25 13.69 -1.91
C VAL A 151 17.74 13.36 -1.96
N GLU A 152 18.63 14.32 -1.72
CA GLU A 152 20.09 14.10 -1.66
C GLU A 152 20.46 13.07 -0.59
N LYS A 153 19.88 13.17 0.62
CA LYS A 153 20.04 12.18 1.70
C LYS A 153 19.72 10.79 1.21
N TYR A 154 18.53 10.58 0.61
CA TYR A 154 18.09 9.27 0.18
C TYR A 154 18.79 8.78 -1.11
N LYS A 155 19.28 9.66 -1.98
CA LYS A 155 20.21 9.28 -3.07
C LYS A 155 21.48 8.65 -2.50
N ASN A 156 22.03 9.18 -1.41
CA ASN A 156 23.20 8.61 -0.72
C ASN A 156 22.89 7.24 -0.07
N GLU A 157 21.60 6.94 0.21
CA GLU A 157 21.14 5.61 0.66
C GLU A 157 20.82 4.65 -0.51
N GLY A 158 21.06 5.08 -1.76
CA GLY A 158 20.91 4.27 -2.97
C GLY A 158 19.54 4.37 -3.66
N TYR A 159 18.63 5.22 -3.20
CA TYR A 159 17.36 5.44 -3.89
C TYR A 159 17.59 6.21 -5.21
N THR A 160 16.84 5.79 -6.23
CA THR A 160 16.82 6.42 -7.56
C THR A 160 15.41 6.79 -8.01
N LYS A 161 14.40 6.56 -7.15
CA LYS A 161 13.00 6.89 -7.43
C LYS A 161 12.44 7.71 -6.28
N PHE A 162 11.82 8.83 -6.59
CA PHE A 162 11.31 9.77 -5.60
C PHE A 162 9.89 10.19 -5.94
N GLN A 163 9.00 10.15 -4.94
CA GLN A 163 7.64 10.65 -5.02
C GLN A 163 7.54 11.91 -4.14
N LEU A 164 7.46 13.07 -4.77
CA LEU A 164 7.30 14.34 -4.08
C LEU A 164 5.84 14.56 -3.73
N LYS A 165 5.54 14.82 -2.47
CA LYS A 165 4.21 15.27 -2.07
C LYS A 165 4.05 16.75 -2.40
N VAL A 166 3.09 17.02 -3.27
CA VAL A 166 2.66 18.34 -3.74
C VAL A 166 1.14 18.48 -3.52
N GLY A 167 0.41 19.30 -4.25
CA GLY A 167 -1.04 19.45 -4.07
C GLY A 167 -1.42 20.53 -3.06
N GLY A 168 -0.54 21.53 -2.88
CA GLY A 168 -0.77 22.74 -2.13
C GLY A 168 -0.94 23.97 -3.05
N ASP A 169 -0.29 25.07 -2.69
CA ASP A 169 -0.20 26.23 -3.56
C ASP A 169 0.56 25.87 -4.85
N TYR A 170 -0.08 26.07 -5.99
CA TYR A 170 0.47 25.64 -7.29
C TYR A 170 1.80 26.31 -7.65
N GLN A 171 2.03 27.55 -7.21
CA GLN A 171 3.30 28.27 -7.49
C GLN A 171 4.45 27.65 -6.70
N THR A 172 4.24 27.41 -5.42
CA THR A 172 5.20 26.73 -4.55
C THR A 172 5.45 25.28 -5.04
N ASP A 173 4.43 24.59 -5.52
CA ASP A 173 4.56 23.22 -6.05
C ASP A 173 5.39 23.19 -7.35
N ILE A 174 5.25 24.18 -8.22
CA ILE A 174 6.11 24.36 -9.40
C ILE A 174 7.57 24.55 -8.94
N GLU A 175 7.83 25.38 -7.94
CA GLU A 175 9.17 25.60 -7.39
C GLU A 175 9.76 24.32 -6.80
N ARG A 176 8.97 23.54 -6.01
CA ARG A 176 9.35 22.22 -5.46
C ARG A 176 9.80 21.26 -6.56
N ILE A 177 8.97 21.10 -7.60
CA ILE A 177 9.25 20.18 -8.70
C ILE A 177 10.52 20.62 -9.44
N HIS A 178 10.66 21.91 -9.77
CA HIS A 178 11.84 22.42 -10.45
C HIS A 178 13.12 22.29 -9.61
N ALA A 179 13.04 22.56 -8.31
CA ALA A 179 14.20 22.47 -7.40
C ALA A 179 14.74 21.02 -7.37
N VAL A 180 13.85 20.04 -7.17
CA VAL A 180 14.26 18.64 -7.13
C VAL A 180 14.67 18.13 -8.51
N ALA A 181 13.98 18.50 -9.58
CA ALA A 181 14.34 18.09 -10.94
C ALA A 181 15.77 18.45 -11.33
N LYS A 182 16.32 19.54 -10.79
CA LYS A 182 17.71 19.98 -11.07
C LYS A 182 18.78 19.02 -10.53
N ILE A 183 18.47 18.25 -9.48
CA ILE A 183 19.41 17.31 -8.87
C ILE A 183 19.15 15.84 -9.28
N MET A 184 18.15 15.62 -10.14
CA MET A 184 17.87 14.29 -10.71
C MET A 184 18.88 13.96 -11.79
N GLU A 185 19.36 12.73 -11.80
CA GLU A 185 20.34 12.21 -12.74
C GLU A 185 19.71 11.29 -13.78
N LYS A 186 20.46 10.95 -14.82
CA LYS A 186 20.00 10.00 -15.83
C LYS A 186 19.72 8.64 -15.18
N GLY A 187 18.48 8.18 -15.28
CA GLY A 187 18.03 6.90 -14.69
C GLY A 187 17.29 7.06 -13.38
N ASP A 188 17.25 8.27 -12.82
CA ASP A 188 16.35 8.59 -11.71
C ASP A 188 14.91 8.76 -12.21
N THR A 189 13.96 8.51 -11.33
CA THR A 189 12.52 8.68 -11.56
C THR A 189 11.97 9.71 -10.59
N LEU A 190 11.30 10.73 -11.10
CA LEU A 190 10.64 11.76 -10.32
C LEU A 190 9.13 11.69 -10.54
N VAL A 191 8.37 11.59 -9.45
CA VAL A 191 6.90 11.64 -9.44
C VAL A 191 6.47 12.87 -8.62
N ALA A 192 5.58 13.67 -9.15
CA ALA A 192 4.90 14.76 -8.45
C ALA A 192 3.49 14.30 -8.11
N ASP A 193 3.26 13.89 -6.88
CA ASP A 193 2.01 13.36 -6.37
C ASP A 193 1.22 14.45 -5.63
N ALA A 194 0.13 14.87 -6.23
CA ALA A 194 -0.73 15.91 -5.69
C ALA A 194 -1.78 15.37 -4.71
N ASN A 195 -1.94 14.06 -4.58
CA ASN A 195 -2.96 13.42 -3.73
C ASN A 195 -4.30 14.15 -3.80
N THR A 196 -4.81 14.36 -5.03
CA THR A 196 -6.07 15.06 -5.34
C THR A 196 -6.11 16.55 -5.02
N GLY A 197 -4.99 17.17 -4.63
CA GLY A 197 -4.98 18.49 -3.98
C GLY A 197 -5.17 19.70 -4.88
N TRP A 198 -4.96 19.59 -6.20
CA TRP A 198 -5.15 20.73 -7.10
C TRP A 198 -6.57 20.81 -7.67
N LEU A 199 -7.05 22.03 -7.80
CA LEU A 199 -8.18 22.31 -8.67
C LEU A 199 -7.73 22.24 -10.13
N MET A 200 -8.64 21.93 -11.05
CA MET A 200 -8.31 21.77 -12.49
C MET A 200 -7.49 22.91 -13.10
N HIS A 201 -7.82 24.16 -12.73
CA HIS A 201 -7.11 25.33 -13.30
C HIS A 201 -5.68 25.45 -12.75
N ASP A 202 -5.42 25.03 -11.53
CA ASP A 202 -4.06 25.02 -10.94
C ASP A 202 -3.26 23.83 -11.45
N ALA A 203 -3.85 22.64 -11.54
CA ALA A 203 -3.25 21.49 -12.18
C ALA A 203 -2.79 21.79 -13.62
N ALA A 204 -3.64 22.51 -14.39
CA ALA A 204 -3.28 22.92 -15.75
C ALA A 204 -2.07 23.87 -15.80
N LYS A 205 -1.93 24.78 -14.81
CA LYS A 205 -0.74 25.67 -14.71
C LYS A 205 0.51 24.86 -14.35
N VAL A 206 0.40 23.93 -13.38
CA VAL A 206 1.53 23.08 -12.98
C VAL A 206 2.03 22.26 -14.15
N VAL A 207 1.16 21.48 -14.83
CA VAL A 207 1.59 20.62 -15.95
C VAL A 207 2.18 21.43 -17.12
N ALA A 208 1.69 22.66 -17.34
CA ALA A 208 2.25 23.55 -18.35
C ALA A 208 3.66 24.06 -17.95
N ALA A 209 3.86 24.39 -16.67
CA ALA A 209 5.14 24.92 -16.17
C ALA A 209 6.25 23.85 -16.12
N VAL A 210 5.89 22.58 -15.89
CA VAL A 210 6.87 21.48 -15.76
C VAL A 210 6.97 20.60 -17.03
N ARG A 211 6.35 20.99 -18.14
CA ARG A 211 6.20 20.19 -19.36
C ARG A 211 7.53 19.71 -19.99
N GLU A 212 8.62 20.44 -19.77
CA GLU A 212 9.94 20.12 -20.29
C GLU A 212 10.78 19.27 -19.32
N LEU A 213 10.24 18.95 -18.14
CA LEU A 213 10.91 18.14 -17.15
C LEU A 213 10.58 16.65 -17.34
N ASN A 214 11.51 15.79 -16.95
CA ASN A 214 11.27 14.35 -16.87
C ASN A 214 10.58 14.02 -15.53
N VAL A 215 9.27 14.28 -15.45
CA VAL A 215 8.45 14.08 -14.24
C VAL A 215 7.13 13.39 -14.59
N TYR A 216 6.72 12.46 -13.75
CA TYR A 216 5.39 11.85 -13.77
C TYR A 216 4.44 12.70 -12.92
N ILE A 217 3.22 12.90 -13.39
CA ILE A 217 2.17 13.58 -12.64
C ILE A 217 1.24 12.51 -12.05
N GLU A 218 1.12 12.50 -10.72
CA GLU A 218 0.28 11.54 -10.00
C GLU A 218 -0.92 12.24 -9.39
N GLN A 219 -2.11 11.68 -9.65
CA GLN A 219 -3.42 12.07 -9.08
C GLN A 219 -3.60 13.58 -8.86
N PRO A 220 -3.56 14.39 -9.94
CA PRO A 220 -3.53 15.85 -9.83
C PRO A 220 -4.82 16.44 -9.22
N CYS A 221 -5.98 15.84 -9.49
CA CYS A 221 -7.29 16.35 -9.10
C CYS A 221 -8.13 15.29 -8.39
N LEU A 222 -9.25 15.71 -7.79
CA LEU A 222 -10.10 14.86 -6.97
C LEU A 222 -10.81 13.77 -7.78
N SER A 223 -11.44 14.13 -8.87
CA SER A 223 -12.23 13.19 -9.66
C SER A 223 -11.45 12.63 -10.84
N TYR A 224 -11.86 11.44 -11.28
CA TYR A 224 -11.32 10.80 -12.47
C TYR A 224 -11.46 11.68 -13.72
N GLU A 225 -12.61 12.33 -13.88
CA GLU A 225 -12.92 13.20 -15.02
C GLU A 225 -12.02 14.43 -15.08
N GLU A 226 -11.72 15.03 -13.92
CA GLU A 226 -10.77 16.12 -13.82
C GLU A 226 -9.35 15.67 -14.19
N CYS A 227 -8.90 14.53 -13.65
CA CYS A 227 -7.60 13.94 -13.99
C CYS A 227 -7.49 13.64 -15.50
N LEU A 228 -8.51 13.03 -16.11
CA LEU A 228 -8.58 12.77 -17.54
C LEU A 228 -8.51 14.07 -18.35
N ASN A 229 -9.20 15.13 -17.93
CA ASN A 229 -9.15 16.44 -18.58
C ASN A 229 -7.74 17.05 -18.53
N ILE A 230 -7.02 16.93 -17.41
CA ILE A 230 -5.63 17.40 -17.30
C ILE A 230 -4.71 16.53 -18.16
N ARG A 231 -4.89 15.19 -18.15
CA ARG A 231 -4.13 14.26 -18.98
C ARG A 231 -4.16 14.66 -20.48
N GLN A 232 -5.31 15.10 -20.96
CA GLN A 232 -5.50 15.50 -22.36
C GLN A 232 -4.77 16.81 -22.74
N ARG A 233 -4.30 17.57 -21.74
CA ARG A 233 -3.62 18.88 -21.93
C ARG A 233 -2.10 18.79 -21.85
N THR A 234 -1.54 17.62 -21.59
CA THR A 234 -0.09 17.44 -21.45
C THR A 234 0.39 16.14 -22.05
N SER A 235 1.67 16.10 -22.45
CA SER A 235 2.38 14.89 -22.84
C SER A 235 3.14 14.23 -21.70
N LEU A 236 3.13 14.82 -20.50
CA LEU A 236 3.76 14.23 -19.32
C LEU A 236 3.10 12.89 -18.96
N PRO A 237 3.88 11.89 -18.54
CA PRO A 237 3.31 10.62 -18.12
C PRO A 237 2.47 10.81 -16.84
N PHE A 238 1.36 10.05 -16.77
CA PHE A 238 0.36 10.13 -15.70
C PHE A 238 0.28 8.85 -14.88
N ILE A 239 0.12 9.02 -13.57
CA ILE A 239 -0.16 7.95 -12.60
C ILE A 239 -1.53 8.23 -12.00
N LEU A 240 -2.41 7.23 -11.98
CA LEU A 240 -3.65 7.29 -11.22
C LEU A 240 -3.56 6.37 -10.00
N ASP A 241 -3.99 6.92 -8.86
CA ASP A 241 -3.99 6.27 -7.55
C ASP A 241 -5.39 6.23 -6.96
N GLU A 242 -5.83 7.32 -6.31
CA GLU A 242 -7.06 7.35 -5.51
C GLU A 242 -8.30 6.97 -6.31
N ASN A 243 -8.33 7.27 -7.60
CA ASN A 243 -9.47 6.96 -8.48
C ASN A 243 -9.48 5.52 -9.01
N ILE A 244 -8.45 4.71 -8.70
CA ILE A 244 -8.33 3.33 -9.16
C ILE A 244 -8.41 2.37 -7.96
N ASP A 245 -9.60 1.89 -7.67
CA ASP A 245 -9.89 1.00 -6.54
C ASP A 245 -10.41 -0.39 -6.94
N GLY A 246 -10.35 -0.73 -8.23
CA GLY A 246 -10.80 -2.01 -8.75
C GLY A 246 -10.51 -2.24 -10.23
N ILE A 247 -10.84 -3.44 -10.68
CA ILE A 247 -10.63 -3.90 -12.07
C ILE A 247 -11.38 -3.03 -13.08
N SER A 248 -12.60 -2.61 -12.77
CA SER A 248 -13.41 -1.77 -13.67
C SER A 248 -12.79 -0.40 -13.90
N GLN A 249 -12.18 0.19 -12.88
CA GLN A 249 -11.48 1.46 -12.96
C GLN A 249 -10.18 1.33 -13.77
N ILE A 250 -9.44 0.22 -13.62
CA ILE A 250 -8.26 -0.05 -14.46
C ILE A 250 -8.67 -0.15 -15.93
N LEU A 251 -9.71 -0.91 -16.25
CA LEU A 251 -10.21 -1.06 -17.63
C LEU A 251 -10.69 0.27 -18.21
N ARG A 252 -11.40 1.07 -17.41
CA ARG A 252 -11.82 2.40 -17.81
C ARG A 252 -10.61 3.29 -18.11
N GLY A 253 -9.64 3.38 -17.17
CA GLY A 253 -8.44 4.19 -17.34
C GLY A 253 -7.60 3.79 -18.55
N TYR A 254 -7.51 2.49 -18.84
CA TYR A 254 -6.85 1.99 -20.04
C TYR A 254 -7.56 2.42 -21.32
N ASN A 255 -8.88 2.23 -21.40
CA ASN A 255 -9.68 2.59 -22.58
C ASN A 255 -9.63 4.10 -22.87
N ASP A 256 -9.71 4.92 -21.82
CA ASP A 256 -9.67 6.38 -21.91
C ASP A 256 -8.24 6.93 -22.09
N ARG A 257 -7.20 6.09 -22.03
CA ARG A 257 -5.78 6.49 -22.02
C ARG A 257 -5.46 7.51 -20.91
N ALA A 258 -6.11 7.32 -19.76
CA ALA A 258 -6.05 8.25 -18.65
C ALA A 258 -4.75 8.16 -17.85
N MET A 259 -4.01 7.05 -17.98
CA MET A 259 -2.81 6.76 -17.20
C MET A 259 -1.78 5.96 -17.99
N ASP A 260 -0.52 6.12 -17.64
CA ASP A 260 0.62 5.32 -18.12
C ASP A 260 1.07 4.32 -17.05
N VAL A 261 0.82 4.66 -15.77
CA VAL A 261 1.11 3.83 -14.58
C VAL A 261 -0.12 3.84 -13.67
N VAL A 262 -0.35 2.74 -12.99
CA VAL A 262 -1.42 2.61 -11.99
C VAL A 262 -0.85 2.23 -10.62
N ASN A 263 -1.37 2.81 -9.53
CA ASN A 263 -0.99 2.42 -8.18
C ASN A 263 -1.93 1.32 -7.67
N ILE A 264 -1.36 0.14 -7.44
CA ILE A 264 -2.03 -1.00 -6.82
C ILE A 264 -1.70 -1.02 -5.34
N LYS A 265 -2.63 -0.51 -4.52
CA LYS A 265 -2.58 -0.60 -3.07
C LYS A 265 -3.33 -1.84 -2.61
N ILE A 266 -2.63 -2.78 -1.97
CA ILE A 266 -3.17 -4.10 -1.61
C ILE A 266 -4.47 -3.97 -0.83
N SER A 267 -4.51 -3.10 0.19
CA SER A 267 -5.70 -2.89 1.01
C SER A 267 -6.86 -2.23 0.25
N LYS A 268 -6.57 -1.31 -0.67
CA LYS A 268 -7.57 -0.64 -1.50
C LYS A 268 -8.30 -1.62 -2.42
N PHE A 269 -7.60 -2.64 -2.90
CA PHE A 269 -8.19 -3.72 -3.72
C PHE A 269 -8.87 -4.81 -2.87
N GLY A 270 -8.53 -4.94 -1.60
CA GLY A 270 -9.14 -5.92 -0.69
C GLY A 270 -8.29 -7.16 -0.45
N GLY A 271 -6.96 -7.04 -0.54
CA GLY A 271 -6.00 -8.09 -0.24
C GLY A 271 -5.17 -8.52 -1.44
N LEU A 272 -4.24 -9.44 -1.19
CA LEU A 272 -3.33 -9.99 -2.20
C LEU A 272 -4.06 -10.73 -3.33
N THR A 273 -5.16 -11.41 -3.04
CA THR A 273 -5.97 -12.13 -4.05
C THR A 273 -6.45 -11.18 -5.14
N LYS A 274 -7.08 -10.07 -4.78
CA LYS A 274 -7.59 -9.10 -5.74
C LYS A 274 -6.49 -8.20 -6.33
N ALA A 275 -5.47 -7.87 -5.54
CA ALA A 275 -4.31 -7.13 -6.03
C ALA A 275 -3.52 -7.94 -7.08
N LYS A 276 -3.41 -9.28 -6.92
CA LYS A 276 -2.86 -10.17 -7.93
C LYS A 276 -3.67 -10.13 -9.23
N GLN A 277 -5.00 -10.18 -9.14
CA GLN A 277 -5.88 -10.09 -10.33
C GLN A 277 -5.67 -8.75 -11.06
N ALA A 278 -5.56 -7.64 -10.32
CA ALA A 278 -5.28 -6.32 -10.88
C ALA A 278 -3.90 -6.26 -11.55
N ARG A 279 -2.86 -6.79 -10.90
CA ARG A 279 -1.51 -6.91 -11.48
C ARG A 279 -1.51 -7.72 -12.77
N ASP A 280 -2.15 -8.88 -12.80
CA ASP A 280 -2.18 -9.77 -13.96
C ASP A 280 -2.93 -9.11 -15.13
N LEU A 281 -3.99 -8.36 -14.83
CA LEU A 281 -4.68 -7.54 -15.83
C LEU A 281 -3.76 -6.44 -16.38
N CYS A 282 -3.07 -5.68 -15.54
CA CYS A 282 -2.15 -4.63 -15.96
C CYS A 282 -1.04 -5.19 -16.87
N VAL A 283 -0.46 -6.34 -16.52
CA VAL A 283 0.52 -7.03 -17.37
C VAL A 283 -0.08 -7.36 -18.74
N SER A 284 -1.30 -7.90 -18.77
CA SER A 284 -2.00 -8.25 -20.02
C SER A 284 -2.33 -7.04 -20.89
N LEU A 285 -2.58 -5.88 -20.28
CA LEU A 285 -2.87 -4.62 -20.94
C LEU A 285 -1.60 -3.83 -21.33
N GLY A 286 -0.42 -4.24 -20.88
CA GLY A 286 0.82 -3.49 -21.12
C GLY A 286 0.97 -2.26 -20.22
N LEU A 287 0.25 -2.18 -19.09
CA LEU A 287 0.34 -1.08 -18.11
C LEU A 287 1.42 -1.35 -17.08
N ALA A 288 2.25 -0.35 -16.82
CA ALA A 288 3.16 -0.37 -15.67
C ALA A 288 2.40 -0.09 -14.36
N MET A 289 2.96 -0.54 -13.24
CA MET A 289 2.30 -0.38 -11.95
C MET A 289 3.27 -0.11 -10.81
N THR A 290 2.85 0.69 -9.84
CA THR A 290 3.43 0.74 -8.52
C THR A 290 2.71 -0.29 -7.64
N ILE A 291 3.47 -1.12 -6.91
CA ILE A 291 2.94 -2.06 -5.93
C ILE A 291 3.21 -1.49 -4.54
N GLU A 292 2.17 -1.19 -3.82
CA GLU A 292 2.24 -0.51 -2.52
C GLU A 292 1.01 -0.78 -1.64
N ASP A 293 0.84 -0.02 -0.56
CA ASP A 293 -0.39 0.08 0.22
C ASP A 293 -0.63 1.53 0.69
N THR A 294 -1.63 1.74 1.52
CA THR A 294 -1.93 3.07 2.08
C THR A 294 -0.90 3.49 3.11
N TRP A 295 -0.55 2.60 4.02
CA TRP A 295 0.57 2.65 4.96
C TRP A 295 0.77 1.27 5.57
N GLY A 296 1.72 1.11 6.51
CA GLY A 296 1.93 -0.13 7.27
C GLY A 296 3.27 -0.22 7.97
N GLY A 297 3.41 -1.31 8.72
CA GLY A 297 4.66 -1.77 9.31
C GLY A 297 5.28 -2.93 8.53
N ASP A 298 5.83 -3.88 9.28
CA ASP A 298 6.57 -5.02 8.75
C ASP A 298 5.71 -5.99 7.94
N ILE A 299 4.46 -6.20 8.34
CA ILE A 299 3.57 -7.20 7.73
C ILE A 299 3.05 -6.68 6.39
N VAL A 300 2.60 -5.43 6.32
CA VAL A 300 2.23 -4.77 5.04
C VAL A 300 3.45 -4.74 4.11
N THR A 301 4.63 -4.38 4.63
CA THR A 301 5.86 -4.37 3.81
C THR A 301 6.18 -5.75 3.26
N ALA A 302 5.99 -6.83 4.03
CA ALA A 302 6.17 -8.19 3.54
C ALA A 302 5.17 -8.53 2.42
N ALA A 303 3.88 -8.20 2.59
CA ALA A 303 2.85 -8.42 1.57
C ALA A 303 3.17 -7.67 0.26
N ILE A 304 3.56 -6.39 0.36
CA ILE A 304 4.03 -5.57 -0.77
C ILE A 304 5.21 -6.25 -1.45
N ALA A 305 6.22 -6.66 -0.67
CA ALA A 305 7.43 -7.27 -1.20
C ALA A 305 7.15 -8.57 -1.98
N HIS A 306 6.25 -9.41 -1.50
CA HIS A 306 5.86 -10.64 -2.19
C HIS A 306 5.14 -10.35 -3.52
N LEU A 307 4.21 -9.41 -3.54
CA LEU A 307 3.50 -9.05 -4.78
C LEU A 307 4.44 -8.36 -5.78
N ALA A 308 5.28 -7.43 -5.32
CA ALA A 308 6.26 -6.74 -6.17
C ALA A 308 7.27 -7.72 -6.77
N HIS A 309 7.81 -8.65 -5.97
CA HIS A 309 8.73 -9.68 -6.48
C HIS A 309 8.11 -10.63 -7.50
N SER A 310 6.79 -10.85 -7.43
CA SER A 310 6.04 -11.68 -8.38
C SER A 310 5.52 -10.90 -9.58
N THR A 311 5.89 -9.62 -9.72
CA THR A 311 5.53 -8.76 -10.85
C THR A 311 6.68 -8.73 -11.87
N PRO A 312 6.44 -8.97 -13.18
CA PRO A 312 7.50 -8.88 -14.18
C PRO A 312 8.19 -7.50 -14.16
N THR A 313 9.52 -7.50 -14.21
CA THR A 313 10.34 -6.31 -13.95
C THR A 313 10.06 -5.11 -14.86
N ASN A 314 9.65 -5.37 -16.11
CA ASN A 314 9.29 -4.32 -17.07
C ASN A 314 7.92 -3.66 -16.81
N PHE A 315 7.09 -4.28 -15.95
CA PHE A 315 5.79 -3.75 -15.51
C PHE A 315 5.83 -3.21 -14.08
N LEU A 316 6.85 -3.55 -13.29
CA LEU A 316 7.03 -2.98 -11.97
C LEU A 316 7.66 -1.59 -12.07
N PHE A 317 6.82 -0.56 -12.14
CA PHE A 317 7.29 0.83 -12.17
C PHE A 317 8.01 1.19 -10.88
N SER A 318 7.41 0.88 -9.72
CA SER A 318 7.98 1.18 -8.41
C SER A 318 7.35 0.33 -7.32
N SER A 319 7.91 0.41 -6.10
CA SER A 319 7.35 -0.16 -4.88
C SER A 319 7.87 0.61 -3.66
N THR A 320 7.39 0.29 -2.46
CA THR A 320 7.82 0.94 -1.21
C THR A 320 8.03 -0.07 -0.08
N ASP A 321 8.65 0.41 1.00
CA ASP A 321 8.92 -0.33 2.24
C ASP A 321 8.47 0.51 3.45
N PHE A 322 7.20 0.43 3.85
CA PHE A 322 6.68 1.28 4.91
C PHE A 322 7.33 1.06 6.28
N ASN A 323 7.85 -0.15 6.55
CA ASN A 323 8.58 -0.41 7.79
C ASN A 323 9.85 0.43 7.95
N SER A 324 10.38 0.99 6.88
CA SER A 324 11.53 1.92 6.97
C SER A 324 11.14 3.35 7.36
N TYR A 325 9.87 3.68 7.37
CA TYR A 325 9.38 5.00 7.78
C TYR A 325 9.05 5.06 9.28
N VAL A 326 8.81 3.91 9.91
CA VAL A 326 8.34 3.81 11.30
C VAL A 326 9.45 3.34 12.24
N THR A 327 9.37 3.75 13.50
CA THR A 327 10.36 3.40 14.53
C THR A 327 10.08 2.06 15.20
N GLN A 328 8.82 1.59 15.15
CA GLN A 328 8.38 0.36 15.79
C GLN A 328 8.39 -0.80 14.81
N SER A 329 9.21 -1.82 15.09
CA SER A 329 9.15 -3.10 14.37
C SER A 329 8.15 -4.03 15.07
N ILE A 330 7.24 -4.62 14.28
CA ILE A 330 6.13 -5.48 14.75
C ILE A 330 6.29 -6.95 14.34
N ALA A 331 7.31 -7.26 13.53
CA ALA A 331 7.60 -8.64 13.15
C ALA A 331 9.12 -8.87 12.99
N ASP A 332 9.57 -10.09 13.32
CA ASP A 332 10.92 -10.55 13.02
C ASP A 332 11.03 -11.02 11.56
N ASP A 333 12.24 -11.02 11.02
CA ASP A 333 12.58 -11.43 9.64
C ASP A 333 11.88 -10.62 8.54
N ALA A 334 11.32 -9.46 8.88
CA ALA A 334 10.70 -8.56 7.92
C ALA A 334 11.68 -8.12 6.82
N PRO A 335 11.21 -7.89 5.59
CA PRO A 335 12.05 -7.39 4.50
C PRO A 335 12.76 -6.10 4.90
N GLN A 336 14.07 -6.06 4.66
CA GLN A 336 14.92 -4.91 4.97
C GLN A 336 15.48 -4.31 3.68
N ARG A 337 15.40 -2.99 3.57
CA ARG A 337 15.96 -2.29 2.42
C ARG A 337 17.50 -2.33 2.43
N GLN A 338 18.06 -2.44 1.26
CA GLN A 338 19.49 -2.30 1.03
C GLN A 338 19.76 -1.55 -0.27
N ASN A 339 20.46 -0.43 -0.20
CA ASN A 339 20.82 0.40 -1.36
C ASN A 339 19.57 0.75 -2.23
N GLY A 340 18.51 1.26 -1.61
CA GLY A 340 17.26 1.63 -2.29
C GLY A 340 16.51 0.46 -2.94
N CYS A 341 16.84 -0.78 -2.57
CA CYS A 341 16.20 -2.00 -3.08
C CYS A 341 15.64 -2.84 -1.92
N LEU A 342 14.66 -3.69 -2.24
CA LEU A 342 14.06 -4.65 -1.31
C LEU A 342 14.09 -6.06 -1.90
N SER A 343 14.15 -7.05 -1.01
CA SER A 343 13.99 -8.46 -1.35
C SER A 343 13.23 -9.20 -0.25
N ILE A 344 12.59 -10.30 -0.62
CA ILE A 344 11.99 -11.23 0.33
C ILE A 344 13.01 -12.29 0.74
N ASN A 345 12.85 -12.86 1.94
CA ASN A 345 13.54 -14.08 2.33
C ASN A 345 12.92 -15.33 1.64
N GLN A 346 13.47 -16.51 1.91
CA GLN A 346 13.04 -17.77 1.29
C GLN A 346 12.15 -18.63 2.21
N ARG A 347 11.73 -18.08 3.36
CA ARG A 347 10.87 -18.81 4.30
C ARG A 347 9.45 -18.96 3.76
N PRO A 348 8.74 -20.03 4.11
CA PRO A 348 7.33 -20.22 3.75
C PRO A 348 6.42 -19.08 4.25
N GLY A 349 5.32 -18.87 3.57
CA GLY A 349 4.37 -17.80 3.90
C GLY A 349 4.91 -16.43 3.52
N LEU A 350 4.60 -15.43 4.34
CA LEU A 350 5.19 -14.08 4.25
C LEU A 350 6.67 -14.08 4.73
N GLY A 351 7.14 -15.16 5.34
CA GLY A 351 8.51 -15.32 5.81
C GLY A 351 8.83 -14.53 7.07
N ILE A 352 7.85 -14.04 7.78
CA ILE A 352 7.95 -13.19 8.98
C ILE A 352 7.32 -13.87 10.19
N THR A 353 7.62 -13.36 11.38
CA THR A 353 6.99 -13.82 12.63
C THR A 353 6.56 -12.60 13.45
N ALA A 354 5.29 -12.50 13.79
CA ALA A 354 4.77 -11.39 14.60
C ALA A 354 5.41 -11.35 16.00
N LYS A 355 5.77 -10.16 16.47
CA LYS A 355 6.33 -9.92 17.81
C LYS A 355 5.19 -9.75 18.81
N MET A 356 4.77 -10.82 19.44
CA MET A 356 3.63 -10.84 20.35
C MET A 356 3.80 -9.92 21.56
N ASP A 357 5.03 -9.75 22.04
CA ASP A 357 5.39 -8.81 23.12
C ASP A 357 5.21 -7.34 22.72
N VAL A 358 5.35 -7.02 21.44
CA VAL A 358 5.12 -5.69 20.87
C VAL A 358 3.62 -5.45 20.59
N LEU A 359 2.90 -6.47 20.13
CA LEU A 359 1.47 -6.38 19.86
C LEU A 359 0.64 -6.13 21.13
N GLY A 360 1.12 -6.60 22.29
CA GLY A 360 0.47 -6.40 23.58
C GLY A 360 -0.84 -7.17 23.72
N ASP A 361 -1.80 -6.57 24.44
CA ASP A 361 -3.11 -7.20 24.67
C ASP A 361 -3.98 -7.15 23.40
N PRO A 362 -4.75 -8.20 23.12
CA PRO A 362 -5.69 -8.22 22.02
C PRO A 362 -6.72 -7.08 22.10
N TYR A 363 -7.08 -6.50 20.97
CA TYR A 363 -8.24 -5.61 20.86
C TYR A 363 -9.54 -6.41 20.97
N PHE A 364 -9.63 -7.51 20.24
CA PHE A 364 -10.66 -8.54 20.40
C PHE A 364 -10.15 -9.91 19.93
N THR A 365 -10.84 -10.97 20.37
CA THR A 365 -10.71 -12.33 19.82
C THR A 365 -12.08 -12.83 19.37
N CYS A 366 -12.08 -13.71 18.37
CA CYS A 366 -13.25 -14.46 17.93
C CYS A 366 -12.83 -15.93 17.75
N ASP A 367 -13.45 -16.83 18.53
CA ASP A 367 -13.16 -18.25 18.56
C ASP A 367 -14.29 -19.11 17.96
N SER A 368 -14.17 -20.43 18.11
CA SER A 368 -15.14 -21.42 17.62
C SER A 368 -16.56 -21.28 18.20
N ASN A 369 -16.78 -20.45 19.20
CA ASN A 369 -18.12 -20.12 19.70
C ASN A 369 -18.76 -18.97 18.89
N GLU A 370 -18.07 -18.48 17.88
CA GLU A 370 -18.49 -17.37 16.99
C GLU A 370 -18.80 -16.07 17.77
N SER A 371 -18.26 -15.93 18.97
CA SER A 371 -18.42 -14.76 19.82
C SER A 371 -17.20 -13.85 19.73
N VAL A 372 -17.45 -12.54 19.57
CA VAL A 372 -16.40 -11.52 19.60
C VAL A 372 -16.21 -11.04 21.03
N ASN A 373 -15.02 -11.25 21.57
CA ASN A 373 -14.66 -10.87 22.94
C ASN A 373 -13.69 -9.68 22.90
N PHE A 374 -14.12 -8.50 23.37
CA PHE A 374 -13.30 -7.29 23.44
C PHE A 374 -12.56 -7.23 24.79
N PHE A 375 -11.26 -6.96 24.75
CA PHE A 375 -10.39 -6.92 25.93
C PHE A 375 -10.03 -5.50 26.38
N THR A 376 -10.18 -4.51 25.53
CA THR A 376 -9.88 -3.13 25.91
C THR A 376 -11.12 -2.42 26.42
N SER A 377 -10.95 -1.65 27.51
CA SER A 377 -11.99 -0.79 28.08
C SER A 377 -12.34 0.44 27.22
N GLN A 378 -11.89 0.50 26.00
CA GLN A 378 -12.23 1.57 25.07
C GLN A 378 -13.66 1.34 24.57
N LYS A 379 -14.59 2.00 25.22
CA LYS A 379 -15.95 2.17 24.69
C LYS A 379 -15.85 2.80 23.30
N LEU A 380 -16.56 2.18 22.35
CA LEU A 380 -16.76 2.67 20.99
C LEU A 380 -17.10 4.15 20.93
#